data_98e02dff21f5eda5a316f965cf332f19
#
_entry.id   98e02dff21f5eda5a316f965cf332f19
#
_cell.length_a   1.000
_cell.length_b   1.000
_cell.length_c   1.000
_cell.angle_alpha   90.00
_cell.angle_beta   90.00
_cell.angle_gamma   90.00
#
_symmetry.space_group_name_H-M   'P 1'
#
loop_
_entity.id
_entity.type
_entity.pdbx_description
1 polymer ?
#
loop_
_entity_poly.entity_id
_entity_poly.type
_entity_poly.pdbx_seq_one_letter_code
_entity_poly.pdbx_strand_id
1 'polypeptide(L)'
;MTKVPLIRDYMATNLITFTPDTEITRAMNVLIDAKISGAPVVDQAGNLVGILSKKDCLKAALNAAYYQDWGGTVADYMSTQPETLDSGLDLVKAAEAFLKSQYRRFPVLSDGRLVGQVSRYDILKGLSEQWGAVEVNRAF
;
A
#
# COMPACT_ATOMS: atom_id res chain seq x y z
N MET A 1 -7.43 29.45 10.59
CA MET A 1 -7.94 28.07 10.59
C MET A 1 -6.92 27.14 9.95
N THR A 2 -6.47 26.16 10.68
CA THR A 2 -5.44 25.25 10.17
C THR A 2 -6.07 24.24 9.20
N LYS A 3 -5.52 24.17 8.03
CA LYS A 3 -6.00 23.29 6.98
C LYS A 3 -5.54 21.87 7.27
N VAL A 4 -6.45 20.91 7.20
CA VAL A 4 -6.08 19.51 7.38
C VAL A 4 -5.22 19.08 6.19
N PRO A 5 -4.06 18.44 6.42
CA PRO A 5 -3.23 17.95 5.32
C PRO A 5 -3.94 16.89 4.51
N LEU A 6 -3.48 16.71 3.29
CA LEU A 6 -4.00 15.69 2.37
C LEU A 6 -3.09 14.48 2.35
N ILE A 7 -3.62 13.36 1.90
CA ILE A 7 -2.85 12.11 1.76
C ILE A 7 -1.57 12.37 0.94
N ARG A 8 -1.66 13.13 -0.16
CA ARG A 8 -0.50 13.37 -1.04
C ARG A 8 0.66 14.07 -0.33
N ASP A 9 0.39 14.75 0.79
CA ASP A 9 1.43 15.45 1.54
C ASP A 9 2.27 14.49 2.39
N TYR A 10 1.78 13.28 2.65
CA TYR A 10 2.43 12.33 3.57
C TYR A 10 2.61 10.92 2.99
N MET A 11 2.03 10.62 1.84
CA MET A 11 2.15 9.30 1.24
C MET A 11 3.58 9.01 0.78
N ALA A 12 3.92 7.73 0.73
CA ALA A 12 5.15 7.28 0.09
C ALA A 12 4.96 7.26 -1.43
N THR A 13 5.93 7.77 -2.18
CA THR A 13 5.86 7.82 -3.64
C THR A 13 6.89 6.92 -4.32
N ASN A 14 7.94 6.52 -3.59
CA ASN A 14 8.96 5.63 -4.12
C ASN A 14 8.53 4.18 -3.87
N LEU A 15 7.70 3.65 -4.75
CA LEU A 15 7.06 2.36 -4.56
C LEU A 15 7.79 1.25 -5.29
N ILE A 16 7.81 0.08 -4.65
CA ILE A 16 8.10 -1.18 -5.34
C ILE A 16 6.76 -1.67 -5.89
N THR A 17 6.73 -1.98 -7.18
CA THR A 17 5.53 -2.52 -7.83
C THR A 17 5.89 -3.75 -8.63
N PHE A 18 4.88 -4.59 -8.88
CA PHE A 18 5.02 -5.75 -9.76
C PHE A 18 4.07 -5.60 -10.94
N THR A 19 4.33 -6.38 -11.97
CA THR A 19 3.38 -6.56 -13.07
C THR A 19 2.70 -7.93 -12.92
N PRO A 20 1.53 -8.13 -13.54
CA PRO A 20 0.83 -9.43 -13.42
C PRO A 20 1.65 -10.62 -13.91
N ASP A 21 2.52 -10.40 -14.89
CA ASP A 21 3.35 -11.47 -15.47
C ASP A 21 4.68 -11.67 -14.76
N THR A 22 4.97 -10.93 -13.68
CA THR A 22 6.16 -11.16 -12.88
C THR A 22 6.13 -12.57 -12.29
N GLU A 23 7.23 -13.31 -12.39
CA GLU A 23 7.32 -14.64 -11.79
C GLU A 23 7.14 -14.54 -10.26
N ILE A 24 6.34 -15.44 -9.71
CA ILE A 24 6.00 -15.38 -8.29
C ILE A 24 7.24 -15.56 -7.40
N THR A 25 8.20 -16.38 -7.80
CA THR A 25 9.43 -16.56 -7.04
C THR A 25 10.26 -15.28 -7.00
N ARG A 26 10.31 -14.55 -8.10
CA ARG A 26 11.01 -13.26 -8.16
C ARG A 26 10.32 -12.25 -7.26
N ALA A 27 9.00 -12.15 -7.33
CA ALA A 27 8.24 -11.22 -6.50
C ALA A 27 8.44 -11.52 -5.01
N MET A 28 8.41 -12.80 -4.65
CA MET A 28 8.65 -13.27 -3.29
C MET A 28 10.01 -12.81 -2.77
N ASN A 29 11.06 -12.97 -3.58
CA ASN A 29 12.40 -12.56 -3.19
C ASN A 29 12.50 -11.04 -3.02
N VAL A 30 11.82 -10.26 -3.87
CA VAL A 30 11.78 -8.80 -3.73
C VAL A 30 11.14 -8.39 -2.40
N LEU A 31 10.01 -9.02 -2.04
CA LEU A 31 9.36 -8.73 -0.76
C LEU A 31 10.25 -9.07 0.43
N ILE A 32 10.96 -10.19 0.35
CA ILE A 32 11.89 -10.61 1.42
C ILE A 32 13.05 -9.62 1.54
N ASP A 33 13.70 -9.32 0.43
CA ASP A 33 14.89 -8.47 0.43
C ASP A 33 14.57 -7.03 0.84
N ALA A 34 13.43 -6.51 0.42
CA ALA A 34 13.00 -5.17 0.76
C ALA A 34 12.33 -5.09 2.14
N LYS A 35 12.06 -6.24 2.78
CA LYS A 35 11.41 -6.33 4.09
C LYS A 35 10.05 -5.64 4.11
N ILE A 36 9.28 -5.82 3.05
CA ILE A 36 7.93 -5.26 2.93
C ILE A 36 6.88 -6.37 2.94
N SER A 37 5.69 -6.04 3.40
CA SER A 37 4.61 -7.03 3.56
C SER A 37 3.79 -7.24 2.31
N GLY A 38 3.94 -6.38 1.32
CA GLY A 38 3.21 -6.48 0.07
C GLY A 38 3.52 -5.30 -0.83
N ALA A 39 3.05 -5.39 -2.06
CA ALA A 39 3.29 -4.35 -3.07
C ALA A 39 2.15 -4.30 -4.07
N PRO A 40 1.90 -3.11 -4.63
CA PRO A 40 0.90 -2.96 -5.68
C PRO A 40 1.32 -3.67 -6.96
N VAL A 41 0.34 -4.14 -7.71
CA VAL A 41 0.54 -4.75 -9.03
C VAL A 41 -0.10 -3.83 -10.06
N VAL A 42 0.69 -3.43 -11.05
CA VAL A 42 0.25 -2.48 -12.07
C VAL A 42 0.41 -3.10 -13.46
N ASP A 43 -0.45 -2.68 -14.38
CA ASP A 43 -0.33 -3.08 -15.77
C ASP A 43 0.65 -2.18 -16.52
N GLN A 44 0.81 -2.40 -17.82
CA GLN A 44 1.74 -1.63 -18.63
C GLN A 44 1.38 -0.14 -18.73
N ALA A 45 0.11 0.18 -18.57
CA ALA A 45 -0.36 1.57 -18.57
C ALA A 45 -0.22 2.25 -17.22
N GLY A 46 0.23 1.52 -16.18
CA GLY A 46 0.36 2.06 -14.84
C GLY A 46 -0.91 2.00 -14.02
N ASN A 47 -1.92 1.29 -14.48
CA ASN A 47 -3.17 1.10 -13.73
C ASN A 47 -2.99 0.05 -12.66
N LEU A 48 -3.53 0.31 -11.48
CA LEU A 48 -3.52 -0.65 -10.38
C LEU A 48 -4.46 -1.81 -10.71
N VAL A 49 -3.94 -3.03 -10.73
CA VAL A 49 -4.74 -4.22 -11.05
C VAL A 49 -4.81 -5.21 -9.88
N GLY A 50 -3.99 -5.04 -8.87
CA GLY A 50 -4.04 -5.93 -7.72
C GLY A 50 -3.03 -5.55 -6.66
N ILE A 51 -2.97 -6.38 -5.62
CA ILE A 51 -1.98 -6.30 -4.55
C ILE A 51 -1.43 -7.69 -4.31
N LEU A 52 -0.12 -7.82 -4.21
CA LEU A 52 0.52 -9.07 -3.80
C LEU A 52 1.04 -8.91 -2.38
N SER A 53 0.64 -9.82 -1.49
CA SER A 53 1.05 -9.79 -0.10
C SER A 53 1.95 -10.98 0.25
N LYS A 54 2.60 -10.92 1.41
CA LYS A 54 3.34 -12.06 1.96
C LYS A 54 2.44 -13.28 2.10
N LYS A 55 1.18 -13.07 2.48
CA LYS A 55 0.22 -14.17 2.61
C LYS A 55 -0.01 -14.86 1.27
N ASP A 56 -0.09 -14.09 0.19
CA ASP A 56 -0.23 -14.66 -1.15
C ASP A 56 0.99 -15.48 -1.53
N CYS A 57 2.18 -15.00 -1.17
CA CYS A 57 3.42 -15.72 -1.40
C CYS A 57 3.51 -17.01 -0.59
N LEU A 58 2.94 -17.03 0.64
CA LEU A 58 2.86 -18.26 1.43
C LEU A 58 2.01 -19.30 0.73
N LYS A 59 0.93 -18.90 0.07
CA LYS A 59 0.11 -19.84 -0.72
C LYS A 59 0.92 -20.44 -1.86
N ALA A 60 1.70 -19.62 -2.55
CA ALA A 60 2.58 -20.10 -3.62
C ALA A 60 3.63 -21.07 -3.09
N ALA A 61 4.22 -20.77 -1.93
CA ALA A 61 5.21 -21.62 -1.30
C ALA A 61 4.63 -22.96 -0.89
N LEU A 62 3.40 -22.99 -0.37
CA LEU A 62 2.72 -24.24 -0.04
C LEU A 62 2.43 -25.07 -1.27
N ASN A 63 1.99 -24.46 -2.35
CA ASN A 63 1.76 -25.14 -3.61
C ASN A 63 3.06 -25.78 -4.12
N ALA A 64 4.16 -25.05 -4.04
CA ALA A 64 5.46 -25.56 -4.44
C ALA A 64 5.89 -26.75 -3.58
N ALA A 65 5.68 -26.67 -2.27
CA ALA A 65 6.06 -27.72 -1.34
C ALA A 65 5.25 -28.99 -1.56
N TYR A 66 3.93 -28.87 -1.80
CA TYR A 66 3.06 -30.03 -1.95
C TYR A 66 3.11 -30.63 -3.35
N TYR A 67 3.25 -29.82 -4.38
CA TYR A 67 3.14 -30.27 -5.76
C TYR A 67 4.46 -30.17 -6.51
N GLN A 68 5.53 -29.71 -5.84
CA GLN A 68 6.85 -29.51 -6.43
C GLN A 68 6.80 -28.65 -7.68
N ASP A 69 5.93 -27.63 -7.65
CA ASP A 69 5.70 -26.71 -8.75
C ASP A 69 5.91 -25.28 -8.29
N TRP A 70 7.04 -24.70 -8.67
CA TRP A 70 7.37 -23.30 -8.39
C TRP A 70 6.96 -22.37 -9.53
N GLY A 71 6.13 -22.87 -10.43
CA GLY A 71 5.63 -22.07 -11.55
C GLY A 71 4.55 -21.09 -11.07
N GLY A 72 4.25 -20.16 -11.98
CA GLY A 72 3.19 -19.20 -11.76
C GLY A 72 3.69 -17.78 -11.71
N THR A 73 2.74 -16.88 -11.79
CA THR A 73 2.98 -15.45 -11.86
C THR A 73 2.26 -14.75 -10.73
N VAL A 74 2.57 -13.47 -10.56
CA VAL A 74 1.88 -12.60 -9.60
C VAL A 74 0.37 -12.64 -9.84
N ALA A 75 -0.08 -12.66 -11.11
CA ALA A 75 -1.50 -12.71 -11.44
C ALA A 75 -2.22 -13.92 -10.84
N ASP A 76 -1.52 -15.04 -10.69
CA ASP A 76 -2.10 -16.28 -10.16
C ASP A 76 -2.39 -16.19 -8.65
N TYR A 77 -1.74 -15.29 -7.95
CA TYR A 77 -1.79 -15.22 -6.49
C TYR A 77 -2.25 -13.90 -5.92
N MET A 78 -2.22 -12.81 -6.68
CA MET A 78 -2.58 -11.48 -6.20
C MET A 78 -4.06 -11.38 -5.87
N SER A 79 -4.39 -10.47 -4.96
CA SER A 79 -5.77 -10.05 -4.72
C SER A 79 -6.13 -9.00 -5.76
N THR A 80 -7.30 -9.12 -6.38
CA THR A 80 -7.81 -8.16 -7.36
C THR A 80 -8.76 -7.17 -6.69
N GLN A 81 -9.03 -6.06 -7.35
CA GLN A 81 -9.94 -5.02 -6.87
C GLN A 81 -9.54 -4.51 -5.47
N PRO A 82 -8.31 -4.05 -5.29
CA PRO A 82 -7.87 -3.53 -4.00
C PRO A 82 -8.65 -2.27 -3.64
N GLU A 83 -8.88 -2.08 -2.34
CA GLU A 83 -9.41 -0.81 -1.86
C GLU A 83 -8.33 0.26 -1.94
N THR A 84 -8.70 1.44 -2.40
CA THR A 84 -7.76 2.53 -2.63
C THR A 84 -8.29 3.81 -2.00
N LEU A 85 -7.39 4.78 -1.81
CA LEU A 85 -7.77 6.12 -1.39
C LEU A 85 -7.29 7.13 -2.43
N ASP A 86 -8.01 8.23 -2.55
CA ASP A 86 -7.62 9.30 -3.48
C ASP A 86 -6.58 10.20 -2.83
N SER A 87 -5.61 10.66 -3.62
CA SER A 87 -4.53 11.52 -3.14
C SER A 87 -5.02 12.84 -2.55
N GLY A 88 -6.18 13.30 -2.96
CA GLY A 88 -6.79 14.54 -2.46
C GLY A 88 -7.63 14.39 -1.20
N LEU A 89 -7.76 13.16 -0.68
CA LEU A 89 -8.49 12.94 0.57
C LEU A 89 -7.71 13.52 1.74
N ASP A 90 -8.40 14.16 2.68
CA ASP A 90 -7.73 14.69 3.87
C ASP A 90 -7.40 13.58 4.87
N LEU A 91 -6.46 13.85 5.78
CA LEU A 91 -5.95 12.85 6.71
C LEU A 91 -7.00 12.39 7.73
N VAL A 92 -7.96 13.23 8.08
CA VAL A 92 -9.02 12.83 9.01
C VAL A 92 -9.91 11.77 8.37
N LYS A 93 -10.31 12.00 7.12
CA LYS A 93 -11.10 11.01 6.38
C LYS A 93 -10.32 9.74 6.09
N ALA A 94 -9.01 9.88 5.84
CA ALA A 94 -8.13 8.72 5.68
C ALA A 94 -8.07 7.90 6.97
N ALA A 95 -7.97 8.57 8.13
CA ALA A 95 -8.00 7.89 9.42
C ALA A 95 -9.29 7.10 9.61
N GLU A 96 -10.43 7.70 9.24
CA GLU A 96 -11.72 7.00 9.29
C GLU A 96 -11.73 5.75 8.42
N ALA A 97 -11.15 5.83 7.21
CA ALA A 97 -11.05 4.70 6.32
C ALA A 97 -10.23 3.57 6.93
N PHE A 98 -9.10 3.91 7.57
CA PHE A 98 -8.28 2.91 8.25
C PHE A 98 -9.02 2.24 9.40
N LEU A 99 -9.80 3.00 10.16
CA LEU A 99 -10.54 2.43 11.29
C LEU A 99 -11.68 1.51 10.85
N LYS A 100 -12.22 1.71 9.66
CA LYS A 100 -13.28 0.87 9.10
C LYS A 100 -12.74 -0.37 8.39
N SER A 101 -11.44 -0.51 8.27
CA SER A 101 -10.80 -1.61 7.54
C SER A 101 -9.79 -2.30 8.43
N GLN A 102 -9.28 -3.45 7.93
CA GLN A 102 -8.18 -4.16 8.58
C GLN A 102 -6.86 -3.90 7.87
N TYR A 103 -6.84 -3.02 6.89
CA TYR A 103 -5.64 -2.74 6.13
C TYR A 103 -4.67 -1.89 6.94
N ARG A 104 -3.38 -2.14 6.75
CA ARG A 104 -2.32 -1.35 7.36
C ARG A 104 -1.85 -0.24 6.44
N ARG A 105 -2.17 -0.35 5.16
CA ARG A 105 -1.86 0.64 4.14
C ARG A 105 -2.84 0.54 2.99
N PHE A 106 -2.97 1.64 2.27
CA PHE A 106 -3.79 1.71 1.07
C PHE A 106 -2.97 2.20 -0.10
N PRO A 107 -3.17 1.63 -1.30
CA PRO A 107 -2.71 2.28 -2.52
C PRO A 107 -3.44 3.62 -2.69
N VAL A 108 -2.72 4.61 -3.20
CA VAL A 108 -3.25 5.95 -3.41
C VAL A 108 -3.31 6.23 -4.90
N LEU A 109 -4.48 6.65 -5.35
CA LEU A 109 -4.72 6.97 -6.76
C LEU A 109 -4.92 8.47 -6.96
N SER A 110 -4.51 8.94 -8.13
CA SER A 110 -4.86 10.26 -8.63
C SER A 110 -5.32 10.08 -10.06
N ASP A 111 -6.54 10.51 -10.35
CA ASP A 111 -7.14 10.32 -11.67
C ASP A 111 -7.07 8.88 -12.16
N GLY A 112 -7.32 7.94 -11.25
CA GLY A 112 -7.34 6.51 -11.56
C GLY A 112 -5.98 5.84 -11.65
N ARG A 113 -4.89 6.58 -11.48
CA ARG A 113 -3.53 6.03 -11.59
C ARG A 113 -2.88 5.93 -10.22
N LEU A 114 -2.07 4.89 -10.04
CA LEU A 114 -1.32 4.70 -8.80
C LEU A 114 -0.25 5.78 -8.68
N VAL A 115 -0.30 6.57 -7.60
CA VAL A 115 0.68 7.64 -7.35
C VAL A 115 1.44 7.46 -6.05
N GLY A 116 0.98 6.59 -5.16
CA GLY A 116 1.64 6.40 -3.89
C GLY A 116 1.00 5.32 -3.05
N GLN A 117 1.47 5.22 -1.83
CA GLN A 117 0.88 4.38 -0.78
C GLN A 117 0.84 5.19 0.50
N VAL A 118 -0.21 5.00 1.30
CA VAL A 118 -0.32 5.64 2.61
C VAL A 118 -0.52 4.56 3.67
N SER A 119 0.21 4.70 4.77
CA SER A 119 0.13 3.79 5.91
C SER A 119 -0.51 4.48 7.11
N ARG A 120 -0.89 3.68 8.11
CA ARG A 120 -1.37 4.23 9.39
C ARG A 120 -0.33 5.17 10.00
N TYR A 121 0.94 4.82 9.86
CA TYR A 121 2.03 5.66 10.35
C TYR A 121 2.01 7.03 9.69
N ASP A 122 1.83 7.08 8.37
CA ASP A 122 1.81 8.35 7.63
C ASP A 122 0.68 9.25 8.11
N ILE A 123 -0.49 8.68 8.35
CA ILE A 123 -1.65 9.44 8.84
C ILE A 123 -1.37 9.99 10.25
N LEU A 124 -0.86 9.12 11.12
CA LEU A 124 -0.53 9.53 12.49
C LEU A 124 0.53 10.64 12.50
N LYS A 125 1.55 10.48 11.66
CA LYS A 125 2.62 11.48 11.55
C LYS A 125 2.06 12.83 11.12
N GLY A 126 1.24 12.85 10.09
CA GLY A 126 0.66 14.09 9.58
C GLY A 126 -0.25 14.78 10.59
N LEU A 127 -1.11 14.02 11.24
CA LEU A 127 -2.00 14.58 12.27
C LEU A 127 -1.21 15.03 13.49
N SER A 128 -0.21 14.24 13.91
CA SER A 128 0.62 14.60 15.06
C SER A 128 1.41 15.87 14.81
N GLU A 129 1.95 16.04 13.63
CA GLU A 129 2.69 17.26 13.29
C GLU A 129 1.77 18.49 13.37
N GLN A 130 0.54 18.36 12.89
CA GLN A 130 -0.43 19.45 12.94
C GLN A 130 -0.85 19.74 14.39
N TRP A 131 -1.12 18.71 15.17
CA TRP A 131 -1.49 18.87 16.59
C TRP A 131 -0.30 19.32 17.41
N GLY A 132 0.90 18.84 17.09
CA GLY A 132 2.13 19.26 17.76
C GLY A 132 2.37 20.75 17.62
N ALA A 133 2.10 21.32 16.46
CA ALA A 133 2.19 22.76 16.26
C ALA A 133 1.22 23.52 17.16
N VAL A 134 0.00 22.98 17.33
CA VAL A 134 -0.99 23.56 18.25
C VAL A 134 -0.54 23.41 19.69
N GLU A 135 0.01 22.25 20.06
CA GLU A 135 0.48 21.98 21.42
C GLU A 135 1.64 22.89 21.82
N VAL A 136 2.53 23.19 20.89
CA VAL A 136 3.64 24.11 21.15
C VAL A 136 3.09 25.48 21.56
N ASN A 137 2.00 25.91 20.93
CA ASN A 137 1.36 27.19 21.28
C ASN A 137 0.61 27.17 22.59
N ARG A 138 0.26 25.97 23.07
CA ARG A 138 -0.40 25.80 24.35
C ARG A 138 0.59 25.53 25.48
N ALA A 139 1.84 25.39 25.14
CA ALA A 139 2.78 24.88 26.08
C ALA A 139 2.73 25.67 27.39
N PHE A 140 2.14 25.03 28.29
CA PHE A 140 2.53 25.11 29.68
C PHE A 140 2.84 26.51 30.18
#